data_67eebbabe2af6f7ccbc524cc3ac430f5
#
_entry.id   67eebbabe2af6f7ccbc524cc3ac430f5
#
_cell.length_a   1.000
_cell.length_b   1.000
_cell.length_c   1.000
_cell.angle_alpha   90.00
_cell.angle_beta   90.00
_cell.angle_gamma   90.00
#
_symmetry.space_group_name_H-M   'P 1'
#
loop_
_entity.id
_entity.type
_entity.pdbx_description
1 polymer ?
#
loop_
_entity_poly.entity_id
_entity_poly.type
_entity_poly.pdbx_seq_one_letter_code
_entity_poly.pdbx_strand_id
1 'polypeptide(L)'
;IVSKLAIGCAGLYADRLARMAGIEPPHKIVPFRGEFYALSPEATKLVRGLIYPVPDVNFPFLGVHLTKRIDGGVEAGPNAVLAFRREGYKHLDIHVGELTEALRYPGFFRLAIKHWRKGMDEMHRNL
;
A
#
# COMPACT_ATOMS: atom_id res chain seq x y z
N ILE A 1 -7.71 30.67 8.38
CA ILE A 1 -6.67 31.03 7.40
C ILE A 1 -7.39 31.41 6.12
N VAL A 2 -7.10 32.60 5.60
CA VAL A 2 -7.60 33.06 4.30
C VAL A 2 -6.43 33.03 3.31
N SER A 3 -6.59 32.35 2.18
CA SER A 3 -5.55 32.22 1.16
C SER A 3 -6.15 32.31 -0.24
N LYS A 4 -5.34 32.75 -1.23
CA LYS A 4 -5.74 32.79 -2.64
C LYS A 4 -5.66 31.41 -3.32
N LEU A 5 -4.84 30.52 -2.77
CA LEU A 5 -4.58 29.17 -3.29
C LEU A 5 -4.35 28.22 -2.11
N ALA A 6 -4.86 27.01 -2.23
CA ALA A 6 -4.56 25.89 -1.34
C ALA A 6 -4.11 24.68 -2.16
N ILE A 7 -3.04 24.03 -1.72
CA ILE A 7 -2.51 22.82 -2.36
C ILE A 7 -2.68 21.65 -1.37
N GLY A 8 -3.48 20.66 -1.75
CA GLY A 8 -3.74 19.47 -0.93
C GLY A 8 -2.69 18.40 -1.16
N CYS A 9 -1.93 18.04 -0.11
CA CYS A 9 -0.97 16.93 -0.10
C CYS A 9 -1.36 15.89 0.95
N ALA A 10 -2.64 15.50 0.99
CA ALA A 10 -3.24 14.72 2.07
C ALA A 10 -3.03 13.19 1.96
N GLY A 11 -2.25 12.70 0.98
CA GLY A 11 -1.94 11.27 0.83
C GLY A 11 -3.19 10.39 0.90
N LEU A 12 -3.29 9.51 1.90
CA LEU A 12 -4.42 8.60 2.13
C LEU A 12 -5.78 9.31 2.32
N TYR A 13 -5.80 10.60 2.55
CA TYR A 13 -7.01 11.40 2.76
C TYR A 13 -7.29 12.38 1.61
N ALA A 14 -6.58 12.28 0.48
CA ALA A 14 -6.72 13.20 -0.63
C ALA A 14 -8.15 13.26 -1.20
N ASP A 15 -8.85 12.13 -1.27
CA ASP A 15 -10.25 12.06 -1.69
C ASP A 15 -11.21 12.75 -0.70
N ARG A 16 -10.93 12.65 0.60
CA ARG A 16 -11.72 13.35 1.63
C ARG A 16 -11.48 14.86 1.60
N LEU A 17 -10.22 15.26 1.41
CA LEU A 17 -9.87 16.69 1.31
C LEU A 17 -10.51 17.31 0.05
N ALA A 18 -10.54 16.59 -1.08
CA ALA A 18 -11.23 17.03 -2.29
C ALA A 18 -12.72 17.29 -2.04
N ARG A 19 -13.41 16.37 -1.33
CA ARG A 19 -14.83 16.55 -0.96
C ARG A 19 -15.05 17.75 -0.04
N MET A 20 -14.17 17.97 0.91
CA MET A 20 -14.24 19.16 1.78
C MET A 20 -14.09 20.47 0.99
N ALA A 21 -13.38 20.44 -0.13
CA ALA A 21 -13.26 21.56 -1.06
C ALA A 21 -14.42 21.65 -2.07
N GLY A 22 -15.48 20.83 -1.92
CA GLY A 22 -16.63 20.81 -2.82
C GLY A 22 -16.43 20.04 -4.13
N ILE A 23 -15.34 19.27 -4.25
CA ILE A 23 -15.04 18.46 -5.43
C ILE A 23 -15.41 17.01 -5.14
N GLU A 24 -16.26 16.40 -5.97
CA GLU A 24 -16.51 14.96 -5.88
C GLU A 24 -15.50 14.21 -6.77
N PRO A 25 -14.51 13.52 -6.18
CA PRO A 25 -13.50 12.84 -6.96
C PRO A 25 -14.10 11.58 -7.63
N PRO A 26 -13.76 11.30 -8.91
CA PRO A 26 -14.26 10.12 -9.62
C PRO A 26 -13.66 8.81 -9.11
N HIS A 27 -12.66 8.90 -8.23
CA HIS A 27 -11.94 7.77 -7.66
C HIS A 27 -12.03 7.76 -6.13
N LYS A 28 -11.85 6.56 -5.55
CA LYS A 28 -11.72 6.38 -4.11
C LYS A 28 -10.35 5.79 -3.78
N ILE A 29 -9.85 6.13 -2.59
CA ILE A 29 -8.63 5.52 -2.07
C ILE A 29 -9.02 4.21 -1.38
N VAL A 30 -8.42 3.12 -1.85
CA VAL A 30 -8.45 1.80 -1.19
C VAL A 30 -7.08 1.57 -0.56
N PRO A 31 -6.99 1.48 0.76
CA PRO A 31 -5.70 1.41 1.42
C PRO A 31 -5.09 0.00 1.30
N PHE A 32 -3.82 -0.04 0.91
CA PHE A 32 -2.97 -1.21 1.02
C PHE A 32 -1.78 -0.85 1.89
N ARG A 33 -1.39 -1.76 2.79
CA ARG A 33 -0.15 -1.60 3.54
C ARG A 33 0.95 -2.44 2.91
N GLY A 34 2.19 -1.95 2.97
CA GLY A 34 3.38 -2.71 2.61
C GLY A 34 3.89 -3.46 3.84
N GLU A 35 4.02 -4.78 3.73
CA GLU A 35 4.64 -5.59 4.77
C GLU A 35 6.05 -5.98 4.37
N PHE A 36 6.99 -5.87 5.31
CA PHE A 36 8.40 -6.12 5.08
C PHE A 36 8.91 -7.17 6.05
N TYR A 37 9.82 -8.00 5.58
CA TYR A 37 10.60 -8.92 6.40
C TYR A 37 11.99 -8.33 6.66
N ALA A 38 12.39 -8.25 7.91
CA ALA A 38 13.78 -7.96 8.25
C ALA A 38 14.61 -9.24 8.08
N LEU A 39 15.71 -9.15 7.35
CA LEU A 39 16.64 -10.27 7.20
C LEU A 39 17.41 -10.51 8.51
N SER A 40 17.74 -11.79 8.75
CA SER A 40 18.66 -12.13 9.85
C SER A 40 20.04 -11.48 9.66
N PRO A 41 20.81 -11.27 10.74
CA PRO A 41 22.16 -10.70 10.62
C PRO A 41 23.07 -11.45 9.66
N GLU A 42 22.91 -12.78 9.54
CA GLU A 42 23.68 -13.62 8.62
C GLU A 42 23.28 -13.35 7.17
N ALA A 43 21.96 -13.32 6.88
CA ALA A 43 21.42 -13.09 5.55
C ALA A 43 21.66 -11.65 5.07
N THR A 44 21.71 -10.67 5.99
CA THR A 44 22.02 -9.27 5.69
C THR A 44 23.37 -9.11 4.99
N LYS A 45 24.35 -9.96 5.30
CA LYS A 45 25.69 -9.93 4.68
C LYS A 45 25.69 -10.28 3.19
N LEU A 46 24.66 -10.97 2.71
CA LEU A 46 24.51 -11.34 1.29
C LEU A 46 24.11 -10.15 0.42
N VAL A 47 23.54 -9.11 1.02
CA VAL A 47 22.98 -7.95 0.30
C VAL A 47 23.91 -6.75 0.51
N ARG A 48 24.53 -6.29 -0.59
CA ARG A 48 25.50 -5.19 -0.55
C ARG A 48 24.90 -3.82 -0.87
N GLY A 49 23.71 -3.78 -1.47
CA GLY A 49 23.06 -2.54 -1.90
C GLY A 49 21.54 -2.69 -2.04
N LEU A 50 20.95 -1.89 -2.90
CA LEU A 50 19.54 -1.94 -3.22
C LEU A 50 19.32 -2.89 -4.40
N ILE A 51 18.38 -3.82 -4.28
CA ILE A 51 18.04 -4.78 -5.34
C ILE A 51 16.56 -4.66 -5.64
N TYR A 52 16.22 -4.23 -6.84
CA TYR A 52 14.84 -4.07 -7.30
C TYR A 52 14.56 -4.97 -8.50
N PRO A 53 13.40 -5.62 -8.57
CA PRO A 53 12.96 -6.30 -9.78
C PRO A 53 12.63 -5.28 -10.87
N VAL A 54 12.66 -5.71 -12.12
CA VAL A 54 12.10 -4.92 -13.22
C VAL A 54 10.58 -4.80 -13.02
N PRO A 55 10.00 -3.58 -13.05
CA PRO A 55 8.56 -3.41 -12.86
C PRO A 55 7.74 -4.16 -13.92
N ASP A 56 6.72 -4.89 -13.49
CA ASP A 56 5.72 -5.48 -14.38
C ASP A 56 4.66 -4.42 -14.69
N VAL A 57 4.62 -3.95 -15.94
CA VAL A 57 3.67 -2.91 -16.41
C VAL A 57 2.19 -3.32 -16.28
N ASN A 58 1.92 -4.60 -16.16
CA ASN A 58 0.57 -5.15 -16.01
C ASN A 58 0.14 -5.30 -14.55
N PHE A 59 1.02 -4.97 -13.61
CA PHE A 59 0.77 -5.13 -12.19
C PHE A 59 0.86 -3.79 -11.45
N PRO A 60 -0.17 -3.40 -10.67
CA PRO A 60 -0.25 -2.07 -10.06
C PRO A 60 0.65 -1.90 -8.83
N PHE A 61 1.31 -2.96 -8.36
CA PHE A 61 2.17 -2.93 -7.18
C PHE A 61 3.62 -3.19 -7.56
N LEU A 62 4.54 -2.63 -6.77
CA LEU A 62 5.96 -2.92 -6.87
C LEU A 62 6.22 -4.38 -6.47
N GLY A 63 7.14 -5.04 -7.19
CA GLY A 63 7.64 -6.34 -6.76
C GLY A 63 8.46 -6.24 -5.47
N VAL A 64 8.59 -7.37 -4.77
CA VAL A 64 9.44 -7.46 -3.59
C VAL A 64 10.88 -7.07 -3.96
N HIS A 65 11.45 -6.15 -3.20
CA HIS A 65 12.82 -5.69 -3.36
C HIS A 65 13.59 -5.83 -2.04
N LEU A 66 14.91 -5.81 -2.14
CA LEU A 66 15.79 -5.81 -0.97
C LEU A 66 16.37 -4.42 -0.78
N THR A 67 16.11 -3.84 0.39
CA THR A 67 16.58 -2.50 0.74
C THR A 67 17.58 -2.58 1.87
N LYS A 68 18.82 -2.21 1.59
CA LYS A 68 19.83 -2.03 2.63
C LYS A 68 19.63 -0.69 3.32
N ARG A 69 19.46 -0.73 4.63
CA ARG A 69 19.24 0.45 5.49
C ARG A 69 20.57 1.09 5.90
N ILE A 70 20.50 2.33 6.37
CA ILE A 70 21.67 3.08 6.87
C ILE A 70 22.28 2.40 8.10
N ASP A 71 21.47 1.75 8.94
CA ASP A 71 21.91 0.99 10.12
C ASP A 71 22.54 -0.36 9.77
N GLY A 72 22.63 -0.69 8.48
CA GLY A 72 23.19 -1.94 7.98
C GLY A 72 22.21 -3.09 7.89
N GLY A 73 20.99 -2.95 8.42
CA GLY A 73 19.91 -3.91 8.25
C GLY A 73 19.47 -4.05 6.80
N VAL A 74 18.78 -5.14 6.46
CA VAL A 74 18.18 -5.35 5.14
C VAL A 74 16.72 -5.74 5.32
N GLU A 75 15.86 -5.11 4.54
CA GLU A 75 14.43 -5.42 4.49
C GLU A 75 14.07 -5.99 3.12
N ALA A 76 13.26 -7.04 3.12
CA ALA A 76 12.66 -7.64 1.94
C ALA A 76 11.16 -7.32 1.90
N GLY A 77 10.70 -6.69 0.84
CA GLY A 77 9.31 -6.25 0.69
C GLY A 77 9.17 -5.14 -0.34
N PRO A 78 8.00 -4.47 -0.36
CA PRO A 78 6.80 -4.83 0.39
C PRO A 78 5.99 -5.97 -0.24
N ASN A 79 5.26 -6.73 0.58
CA ASN A 79 4.07 -7.43 0.14
C ASN A 79 2.88 -6.47 0.28
N ALA A 80 2.02 -6.39 -0.73
CA ALA A 80 0.87 -5.49 -0.72
C ALA A 80 -0.35 -6.19 -0.12
N VAL A 81 -0.73 -5.83 1.10
CA VAL A 81 -1.87 -6.40 1.82
C VAL A 81 -2.97 -5.36 1.98
N LEU A 82 -4.23 -5.75 1.74
CA LEU A 82 -5.37 -4.87 1.98
C LEU A 82 -5.40 -4.44 3.46
N ALA A 83 -5.38 -3.14 3.70
CA ALA A 83 -5.57 -2.60 5.03
C ALA A 83 -7.07 -2.42 5.33
N PHE A 84 -7.50 -2.76 6.55
CA PHE A 84 -8.90 -2.68 6.95
C PHE A 84 -9.30 -1.30 7.50
N ARG A 85 -8.36 -0.36 7.44
CA ARG A 85 -8.55 1.09 7.65
C ARG A 85 -7.47 1.87 6.92
N ARG A 86 -7.66 3.17 6.70
CA ARG A 86 -6.70 4.00 5.96
C ARG A 86 -5.31 4.02 6.59
N GLU A 87 -5.24 4.14 7.90
CA GLU A 87 -3.99 4.08 8.68
C GLU A 87 -3.86 2.73 9.41
N GLY A 88 -4.17 1.63 8.72
CA GLY A 88 -4.10 0.27 9.26
C GLY A 88 -2.71 -0.33 9.09
N TYR A 89 -1.87 -0.20 10.12
CA TYR A 89 -0.50 -0.73 10.13
C TYR A 89 -0.39 -2.11 10.80
N LYS A 90 -1.43 -2.54 11.54
CA LYS A 90 -1.50 -3.85 12.18
C LYS A 90 -2.62 -4.69 11.57
N HIS A 91 -2.51 -6.02 11.69
CA HIS A 91 -3.52 -6.96 11.17
C HIS A 91 -4.92 -6.73 11.76
N LEU A 92 -5.01 -6.31 13.02
CA LEU A 92 -6.25 -6.07 13.74
C LEU A 92 -6.71 -4.61 13.73
N ASP A 93 -6.04 -3.73 12.97
CA ASP A 93 -6.48 -2.35 12.80
C ASP A 93 -7.68 -2.32 11.87
N ILE A 94 -8.88 -2.41 12.42
CA ILE A 94 -10.13 -2.46 11.66
C ILE A 94 -10.96 -1.21 11.93
N HIS A 95 -11.42 -0.55 10.88
CA HIS A 95 -12.45 0.49 10.94
C HIS A 95 -13.60 0.11 10.01
N VAL A 96 -14.73 -0.30 10.58
CA VAL A 96 -15.86 -0.89 9.83
C VAL A 96 -16.35 0.03 8.71
N GLY A 97 -16.45 1.34 8.96
CA GLY A 97 -16.89 2.31 7.95
C GLY A 97 -15.94 2.39 6.76
N GLU A 98 -14.63 2.47 7.00
CA GLU A 98 -13.61 2.57 5.93
C GLU A 98 -13.49 1.25 5.16
N LEU A 99 -13.56 0.12 5.84
CA LEU A 99 -13.58 -1.19 5.20
C LEU A 99 -14.82 -1.35 4.31
N THR A 100 -16.00 -0.98 4.82
CA THR A 100 -17.25 -1.04 4.04
C THR A 100 -17.21 -0.10 2.84
N GLU A 101 -16.62 1.08 2.99
CA GLU A 101 -16.43 2.03 1.88
C GLU A 101 -15.54 1.44 0.79
N ALA A 102 -14.43 0.78 1.16
CA ALA A 102 -13.54 0.11 0.22
C ALA A 102 -14.22 -1.07 -0.48
N LEU A 103 -14.89 -1.95 0.29
CA LEU A 103 -15.56 -3.14 -0.22
C LEU A 103 -16.80 -2.82 -1.09
N ARG A 104 -17.46 -1.68 -0.90
CA ARG A 104 -18.57 -1.24 -1.75
C ARG A 104 -18.13 -0.52 -3.03
N TYR A 105 -16.84 -0.24 -3.18
CA TYR A 105 -16.35 0.47 -4.34
C TYR A 105 -16.19 -0.46 -5.54
N PRO A 106 -16.92 -0.23 -6.67
CA PRO A 106 -16.84 -1.11 -7.84
C PRO A 106 -15.44 -1.23 -8.44
N GLY A 107 -14.62 -0.17 -8.31
CA GLY A 107 -13.22 -0.19 -8.74
C GLY A 107 -12.37 -1.20 -7.97
N PHE A 108 -12.66 -1.41 -6.68
CA PHE A 108 -11.98 -2.44 -5.88
C PHE A 108 -12.30 -3.84 -6.40
N PHE A 109 -13.56 -4.15 -6.71
CA PHE A 109 -13.93 -5.45 -7.26
C PHE A 109 -13.29 -5.72 -8.62
N ARG A 110 -13.23 -4.71 -9.50
CA ARG A 110 -12.54 -4.84 -10.80
C ARG A 110 -11.06 -5.16 -10.60
N LEU A 111 -10.40 -4.48 -9.66
CA LEU A 111 -9.02 -4.74 -9.30
C LEU A 111 -8.84 -6.16 -8.74
N ALA A 112 -9.68 -6.54 -7.78
CA ALA A 112 -9.65 -7.86 -7.14
C ALA A 112 -9.85 -8.99 -8.14
N ILE A 113 -10.86 -8.88 -9.02
CA ILE A 113 -11.12 -9.89 -10.05
C ILE A 113 -9.98 -9.97 -11.06
N LYS A 114 -9.42 -8.84 -11.48
CA LYS A 114 -8.31 -8.80 -12.44
C LYS A 114 -7.04 -9.44 -11.88
N HIS A 115 -6.78 -9.29 -10.58
CA HIS A 115 -5.51 -9.67 -9.94
C HIS A 115 -5.67 -10.71 -8.84
N TRP A 116 -6.78 -11.47 -8.80
CA TRP A 116 -7.09 -12.39 -7.71
C TRP A 116 -6.00 -13.43 -7.41
N ARG A 117 -5.36 -13.99 -8.46
CA ARG A 117 -4.27 -14.97 -8.30
C ARG A 117 -3.08 -14.38 -7.57
N LYS A 118 -2.64 -13.19 -8.01
CA LYS A 118 -1.53 -12.48 -7.35
C LYS A 118 -1.90 -12.05 -5.93
N GLY A 119 -3.14 -11.63 -5.69
CA GLY A 119 -3.63 -11.34 -4.33
C GLY A 119 -3.58 -12.57 -3.40
N MET A 120 -3.89 -13.75 -3.92
CA MET A 120 -3.76 -15.01 -3.19
C MET A 120 -2.28 -15.34 -2.88
N ASP A 121 -1.39 -15.15 -3.86
CA ASP A 121 0.06 -15.37 -3.68
C ASP A 121 0.64 -14.43 -2.63
N GLU A 122 0.20 -13.15 -2.62
CA GLU A 122 0.60 -12.19 -1.59
C GLU A 122 0.11 -12.60 -0.19
N MET A 123 -1.14 -13.06 -0.07
CA MET A 123 -1.67 -13.57 1.19
C MET A 123 -0.92 -14.80 1.69
N HIS A 124 -0.58 -15.75 0.81
CA HIS A 124 0.19 -16.94 1.19
C HIS A 124 1.61 -16.61 1.67
N ARG A 125 2.20 -15.53 1.17
CA ARG A 125 3.53 -15.10 1.62
C ARG A 125 3.52 -14.43 3.00
N ASN A 126 2.35 -14.03 3.50
CA ASN A 126 2.19 -13.35 4.79
C ASN A 126 1.71 -14.28 5.93
N LEU A 127 1.48 -15.55 5.64
CA LEU A 127 1.14 -16.59 6.61
C LEU A 127 2.37 -17.43 6.96
#